data_70d076094ef4fd894d8e2d1fcd9234fb
#
_entry.id   70d076094ef4fd894d8e2d1fcd9234fb
#
_cell.length_a   1.000
_cell.length_b   1.000
_cell.length_c   1.000
_cell.angle_alpha   90.00
_cell.angle_beta   90.00
_cell.angle_gamma   90.00
#
_symmetry.space_group_name_H-M   'P 1'
#
loop_
_entity.id
_entity.type
_entity.pdbx_description
1 polymer ?
#
loop_
_entity_poly.entity_id
_entity_poly.type
_entity_poly.pdbx_seq_one_letter_code
_entity_poly.pdbx_strand_id
1 'polypeptide(L)'
;FAASHIKVSSWARRMDGGQDNGAVWRYLVMPANERASMETTMRAQATQALDDILRPVLSKVGAMDKVGKGRFFATINDSLNWQERFTMALNVGNESNLQRLLGGKGWSMEQVLPVLRSLSAQEWRAVQAVWDHFESYRPQIGAKERRVNGKEPRWIEARSR
;
A
#
# COMPACT_ATOMS: atom_id res chain seq x y z
N PHE A 1 7.29 18.36 -13.23
CA PHE A 1 6.34 18.71 -12.15
C PHE A 1 6.78 19.97 -11.38
N ALA A 2 8.06 20.15 -11.04
CA ALA A 2 8.57 21.34 -10.34
C ALA A 2 8.36 22.64 -11.13
N ALA A 3 8.51 22.61 -12.45
CA ALA A 3 8.38 23.80 -13.31
C ALA A 3 6.94 24.36 -13.38
N SER A 4 5.92 23.50 -13.25
CA SER A 4 4.52 23.95 -13.25
C SER A 4 4.12 24.60 -11.91
N HIS A 5 4.64 24.10 -10.78
CA HIS A 5 4.41 24.70 -9.45
C HIS A 5 5.05 26.09 -9.34
N ILE A 6 6.24 26.28 -9.89
CA ILE A 6 6.90 27.60 -9.90
C ILE A 6 6.06 28.60 -10.70
N LYS A 7 5.46 28.20 -11.82
CA LYS A 7 4.60 29.09 -12.63
C LYS A 7 3.31 29.48 -11.90
N VAL A 8 2.66 28.57 -11.20
CA VAL A 8 1.40 28.84 -10.47
C VAL A 8 1.67 29.78 -9.29
N SER A 9 2.70 29.53 -8.49
CA SER A 9 3.05 30.41 -7.37
C SER A 9 3.51 31.80 -7.83
N SER A 10 4.28 31.89 -8.92
CA SER A 10 4.69 33.15 -9.51
C SER A 10 3.51 33.94 -10.06
N TRP A 11 2.54 33.25 -10.67
CA TRP A 11 1.30 33.86 -11.14
C TRP A 11 0.44 34.36 -9.97
N ALA A 12 0.24 33.53 -8.93
CA ALA A 12 -0.50 33.90 -7.73
C ALA A 12 0.11 35.14 -7.04
N ARG A 13 1.45 35.15 -6.88
CA ARG A 13 2.18 36.31 -6.32
C ARG A 13 1.94 37.59 -7.15
N ARG A 14 1.94 37.48 -8.47
CA ARG A 14 1.68 38.64 -9.35
C ARG A 14 0.26 39.15 -9.21
N MET A 15 -0.73 38.26 -9.08
CA MET A 15 -2.15 38.65 -8.86
C MET A 15 -2.36 39.29 -7.48
N ASP A 16 -1.59 38.90 -6.48
CA ASP A 16 -1.63 39.44 -5.10
C ASP A 16 -0.72 40.66 -4.90
N GLY A 17 -0.32 41.34 -5.98
CA GLY A 17 0.50 42.56 -5.89
C GLY A 17 1.96 42.34 -5.47
N GLY A 18 2.50 41.15 -5.74
CA GLY A 18 3.89 40.79 -5.44
C GLY A 18 4.11 40.17 -4.06
N GLN A 19 3.04 39.93 -3.29
CA GLN A 19 3.11 39.41 -1.94
C GLN A 19 2.63 37.93 -1.85
N ASP A 20 3.20 37.16 -0.90
CA ASP A 20 2.84 35.75 -0.65
C ASP A 20 1.74 35.61 0.42
N ASN A 21 0.87 36.60 0.61
CA ASN A 21 -0.17 36.63 1.63
C ASN A 21 -1.51 37.16 1.14
N GLY A 22 -1.64 37.38 -0.17
CA GLY A 22 -2.89 37.84 -0.78
C GLY A 22 -3.96 36.76 -0.87
N ALA A 23 -5.11 37.12 -1.44
CA ALA A 23 -6.26 36.21 -1.53
C ALA A 23 -5.95 34.99 -2.40
N VAL A 24 -5.31 35.17 -3.56
CA VAL A 24 -4.97 34.06 -4.47
C VAL A 24 -3.96 33.11 -3.81
N TRP A 25 -2.98 33.65 -3.10
CA TRP A 25 -2.02 32.85 -2.35
C TRP A 25 -2.70 32.02 -1.26
N ARG A 26 -3.54 32.65 -0.43
CA ARG A 26 -4.22 31.97 0.70
C ARG A 26 -5.21 30.90 0.26
N TYR A 27 -5.98 31.15 -0.81
CA TYR A 27 -7.05 30.24 -1.22
C TYR A 27 -6.64 29.23 -2.28
N LEU A 28 -5.54 29.45 -2.99
CA LEU A 28 -5.09 28.53 -4.05
C LEU A 28 -3.74 27.88 -3.73
N VAL A 29 -2.72 28.66 -3.39
CA VAL A 29 -1.35 28.14 -3.26
C VAL A 29 -1.14 27.48 -1.89
N MET A 30 -1.55 28.10 -0.81
CA MET A 30 -1.39 27.51 0.54
C MET A 30 -2.09 26.17 0.68
N PRO A 31 -3.37 26.01 0.33
CA PRO A 31 -4.03 24.71 0.45
C PRO A 31 -3.40 23.62 -0.42
N ALA A 32 -2.87 23.96 -1.59
CA ALA A 32 -2.16 23.02 -2.45
C ALA A 32 -0.84 22.56 -1.82
N ASN A 33 -0.06 23.49 -1.25
CA ASN A 33 1.20 23.19 -0.58
C ASN A 33 0.98 22.37 0.71
N GLU A 34 -0.03 22.74 1.51
CA GLU A 34 -0.39 21.99 2.73
C GLU A 34 -0.77 20.55 2.42
N ARG A 35 -1.55 20.33 1.35
CA ARG A 35 -1.92 18.99 0.89
C ARG A 35 -0.71 18.19 0.40
N ALA A 36 0.19 18.80 -0.35
CA ALA A 36 1.42 18.15 -0.83
C ALA A 36 2.33 17.76 0.35
N SER A 37 2.47 18.64 1.34
CA SER A 37 3.21 18.38 2.57
C SER A 37 2.58 17.24 3.38
N MET A 38 1.26 17.27 3.56
CA MET A 38 0.52 16.21 4.24
C MET A 38 0.68 14.86 3.53
N GLU A 39 0.56 14.81 2.22
CA GLU A 39 0.76 13.60 1.43
C GLU A 39 2.18 13.04 1.62
N THR A 40 3.19 13.90 1.58
CA THR A 40 4.59 13.50 1.79
C THR A 40 4.79 12.91 3.19
N THR A 41 4.23 13.55 4.20
CA THR A 41 4.29 13.07 5.59
C THR A 41 3.58 11.73 5.76
N MET A 42 2.37 11.59 5.21
CA MET A 42 1.62 10.32 5.27
C MET A 42 2.34 9.19 4.55
N ARG A 43 2.96 9.46 3.40
CA ARG A 43 3.77 8.46 2.68
C ARG A 43 4.99 8.02 3.51
N ALA A 44 5.69 8.96 4.12
CA ALA A 44 6.84 8.64 4.97
C ALA A 44 6.43 7.79 6.17
N GLN A 45 5.33 8.15 6.85
CA GLN A 45 4.78 7.38 7.97
C GLN A 45 4.35 5.97 7.56
N ALA A 46 3.66 5.82 6.43
CA ALA A 46 3.25 4.53 5.91
C ALA A 46 4.46 3.65 5.55
N THR A 47 5.48 4.23 4.91
CA THR A 47 6.73 3.53 4.58
C THR A 47 7.45 3.06 5.84
N GLN A 48 7.56 3.93 6.84
CA GLN A 48 8.20 3.59 8.12
C GLN A 48 7.43 2.47 8.84
N ALA A 49 6.11 2.54 8.91
CA ALA A 49 5.29 1.52 9.54
C ALA A 49 5.44 0.15 8.84
N LEU A 50 5.44 0.12 7.50
CA LEU A 50 5.67 -1.11 6.75
C LEU A 50 7.09 -1.65 6.93
N ASP A 51 8.11 -0.78 6.99
CA ASP A 51 9.48 -1.20 7.26
C ASP A 51 9.62 -1.83 8.66
N ASP A 52 9.00 -1.23 9.67
CA ASP A 52 8.99 -1.76 11.04
C ASP A 52 8.29 -3.14 11.14
N ILE A 53 7.22 -3.35 10.38
CA ILE A 53 6.52 -4.64 10.29
C ILE A 53 7.40 -5.69 9.57
N LEU A 54 8.04 -5.31 8.47
CA LEU A 54 8.71 -6.27 7.58
C LEU A 54 10.17 -6.54 7.97
N ARG A 55 10.86 -5.60 8.59
CA ARG A 55 12.29 -5.71 8.95
C ARG A 55 12.61 -6.96 9.77
N PRO A 56 11.82 -7.34 10.82
CA PRO A 56 12.11 -8.53 11.60
C PRO A 56 12.03 -9.84 10.80
N VAL A 57 11.21 -9.85 9.75
CA VAL A 57 11.07 -11.01 8.85
C VAL A 57 12.18 -10.97 7.80
N LEU A 58 12.38 -9.84 7.13
CA LEU A 58 13.39 -9.66 6.08
C LEU A 58 14.81 -9.92 6.58
N SER A 59 15.12 -9.62 7.83
CA SER A 59 16.44 -9.89 8.42
C SER A 59 16.79 -11.38 8.48
N LYS A 60 15.78 -12.26 8.51
CA LYS A 60 15.93 -13.71 8.62
C LYS A 60 15.90 -14.43 7.27
N VAL A 61 15.45 -13.74 6.21
CA VAL A 61 15.39 -14.33 4.87
C VAL A 61 16.79 -14.32 4.25
N GLY A 62 17.27 -15.48 3.84
CA GLY A 62 18.55 -15.60 3.14
C GLY A 62 18.58 -14.83 1.81
N ALA A 63 19.74 -14.30 1.44
CA ALA A 63 19.89 -13.51 0.20
C ALA A 63 19.41 -14.27 -1.04
N MET A 64 19.70 -15.58 -1.12
CA MET A 64 19.28 -16.44 -2.24
C MET A 64 17.76 -16.62 -2.31
N ASP A 65 17.06 -16.66 -1.17
CA ASP A 65 15.60 -16.77 -1.14
C ASP A 65 14.90 -15.41 -1.40
N LYS A 66 15.59 -14.29 -1.20
CA LYS A 66 15.05 -12.95 -1.54
C LYS A 66 14.99 -12.70 -3.04
N VAL A 67 16.03 -13.03 -3.78
CA VAL A 67 16.23 -12.62 -5.19
C VAL A 67 16.60 -13.77 -6.12
N GLY A 68 16.77 -14.99 -5.62
CA GLY A 68 17.12 -16.18 -6.39
C GLY A 68 15.91 -16.87 -7.01
N LYS A 69 16.16 -18.11 -7.51
CA LYS A 69 15.10 -18.96 -8.10
C LYS A 69 14.04 -19.42 -7.09
N GLY A 70 14.29 -19.23 -5.80
CA GLY A 70 13.36 -19.60 -4.75
C GLY A 70 13.24 -21.11 -4.55
N ARG A 71 12.16 -21.50 -3.84
CA ARG A 71 11.81 -22.89 -3.56
C ARG A 71 10.87 -23.42 -4.61
N PHE A 72 11.16 -24.62 -5.17
CA PHE A 72 10.27 -25.31 -6.09
C PHE A 72 9.06 -25.91 -5.36
N PHE A 73 7.87 -25.72 -5.94
CA PHE A 73 6.61 -26.28 -5.48
C PHE A 73 5.98 -27.12 -6.58
N ALA A 74 6.03 -28.44 -6.42
CA ALA A 74 5.52 -29.38 -7.43
C ALA A 74 4.03 -29.20 -7.71
N THR A 75 3.25 -28.74 -6.73
CA THR A 75 1.80 -28.57 -6.87
C THR A 75 1.41 -27.47 -7.86
N ILE A 76 2.25 -26.46 -8.03
CA ILE A 76 2.06 -25.36 -9.00
C ILE A 76 3.06 -25.45 -10.17
N ASN A 77 3.95 -26.44 -10.13
CA ASN A 77 5.04 -26.64 -11.10
C ASN A 77 5.87 -25.37 -11.33
N ASP A 78 6.18 -24.63 -10.25
CA ASP A 78 6.91 -23.37 -10.31
C ASP A 78 7.82 -23.18 -9.09
N SER A 79 8.83 -22.32 -9.23
CA SER A 79 9.73 -21.95 -8.15
C SER A 79 9.43 -20.54 -7.70
N LEU A 80 9.15 -20.36 -6.41
CA LEU A 80 8.80 -19.09 -5.82
C LEU A 80 9.84 -18.67 -4.79
N ASN A 81 10.34 -17.44 -4.92
CA ASN A 81 11.18 -16.82 -3.90
C ASN A 81 10.36 -16.34 -2.70
N TRP A 82 11.03 -15.81 -1.69
CA TRP A 82 10.35 -15.35 -0.47
C TRP A 82 9.30 -14.27 -0.77
N GLN A 83 9.67 -13.27 -1.58
CA GLN A 83 8.80 -12.15 -1.90
C GLN A 83 7.52 -12.60 -2.60
N GLU A 84 7.63 -13.55 -3.54
CA GLU A 84 6.48 -14.09 -4.26
C GLU A 84 5.55 -14.88 -3.32
N ARG A 85 6.11 -15.70 -2.42
CA ARG A 85 5.33 -16.44 -1.40
C ARG A 85 4.63 -15.49 -0.43
N PHE A 86 5.33 -14.46 0.04
CA PHE A 86 4.79 -13.45 0.94
C PHE A 86 3.69 -12.62 0.26
N THR A 87 3.90 -12.19 -0.98
CA THR A 87 2.90 -11.50 -1.81
C THR A 87 1.66 -12.36 -2.02
N MET A 88 1.83 -13.66 -2.26
CA MET A 88 0.73 -14.60 -2.37
C MET A 88 -0.09 -14.64 -1.07
N ALA A 89 0.57 -14.70 0.09
CA ALA A 89 -0.10 -14.67 1.39
C ALA A 89 -0.89 -13.37 1.61
N LEU A 90 -0.34 -12.22 1.22
CA LEU A 90 -1.06 -10.94 1.31
C LEU A 90 -2.35 -10.93 0.47
N ASN A 91 -2.36 -11.59 -0.69
CA ASN A 91 -3.54 -11.65 -1.56
C ASN A 91 -4.64 -12.56 -1.02
N VAL A 92 -4.32 -13.55 -0.17
CA VAL A 92 -5.31 -14.48 0.40
C VAL A 92 -6.30 -13.80 1.35
N GLY A 93 -5.91 -12.68 1.98
CA GLY A 93 -6.79 -11.91 2.86
C GLY A 93 -7.97 -11.24 2.18
N ASN A 94 -7.98 -11.14 0.85
CA ASN A 94 -9.06 -10.55 0.07
C ASN A 94 -9.53 -11.49 -1.02
N GLU A 95 -10.82 -11.86 -1.02
CA GLU A 95 -11.39 -12.82 -1.97
C GLU A 95 -11.18 -12.39 -3.42
N SER A 96 -11.40 -11.12 -3.75
CA SER A 96 -11.23 -10.59 -5.11
C SER A 96 -9.78 -10.71 -5.58
N ASN A 97 -8.82 -10.44 -4.70
CA ASN A 97 -7.39 -10.57 -5.02
C ASN A 97 -7.00 -12.04 -5.17
N LEU A 98 -7.50 -12.91 -4.29
CA LEU A 98 -7.27 -14.34 -4.37
C LEU A 98 -7.79 -14.90 -5.71
N GLN A 99 -8.99 -14.56 -6.10
CA GLN A 99 -9.58 -15.01 -7.37
C GLN A 99 -8.78 -14.52 -8.59
N ARG A 100 -8.31 -13.27 -8.56
CA ARG A 100 -7.43 -12.74 -9.62
C ARG A 100 -6.10 -13.48 -9.69
N LEU A 101 -5.50 -13.77 -8.52
CA LEU A 101 -4.24 -14.51 -8.44
C LEU A 101 -4.41 -15.92 -9.02
N LEU A 102 -5.41 -16.65 -8.57
CA LEU A 102 -5.69 -18.01 -9.01
C LEU A 102 -6.04 -18.06 -10.51
N GLY A 103 -6.95 -17.20 -10.96
CA GLY A 103 -7.36 -17.13 -12.37
C GLY A 103 -6.24 -16.68 -13.30
N GLY A 104 -5.43 -15.69 -12.88
CA GLY A 104 -4.32 -15.19 -13.69
C GLY A 104 -3.16 -16.18 -13.85
N LYS A 105 -3.00 -17.09 -12.90
CA LYS A 105 -1.97 -18.14 -12.92
C LYS A 105 -2.51 -19.52 -13.37
N GLY A 106 -3.82 -19.68 -13.46
CA GLY A 106 -4.46 -20.97 -13.74
C GLY A 106 -4.28 -21.98 -12.59
N TRP A 107 -4.11 -21.49 -11.36
CA TRP A 107 -3.93 -22.34 -10.18
C TRP A 107 -5.23 -22.53 -9.40
N SER A 108 -5.35 -23.67 -8.72
CA SER A 108 -6.40 -23.89 -7.72
C SER A 108 -5.90 -23.56 -6.31
N MET A 109 -6.84 -23.36 -5.37
CA MET A 109 -6.49 -23.15 -3.98
C MET A 109 -5.72 -24.34 -3.38
N GLU A 110 -6.05 -25.56 -3.77
CA GLU A 110 -5.36 -26.77 -3.33
C GLU A 110 -3.89 -26.78 -3.75
N GLN A 111 -3.59 -26.31 -4.95
CA GLN A 111 -2.22 -26.19 -5.46
C GLN A 111 -1.41 -25.12 -4.72
N VAL A 112 -2.05 -24.06 -4.27
CA VAL A 112 -1.42 -22.93 -3.57
C VAL A 112 -1.23 -23.20 -2.07
N LEU A 113 -2.03 -24.05 -1.45
CA LEU A 113 -1.94 -24.36 -0.02
C LEU A 113 -0.52 -24.76 0.45
N PRO A 114 0.25 -25.61 -0.24
CA PRO A 114 1.62 -25.94 0.16
C PRO A 114 2.55 -24.73 0.17
N VAL A 115 2.34 -23.76 -0.74
CA VAL A 115 3.10 -22.51 -0.77
C VAL A 115 2.81 -21.69 0.48
N LEU A 116 1.54 -21.48 0.80
CA LEU A 116 1.11 -20.74 1.99
C LEU A 116 1.58 -21.40 3.28
N ARG A 117 1.53 -22.74 3.36
CA ARG A 117 2.04 -23.52 4.51
C ARG A 117 3.57 -23.46 4.66
N SER A 118 4.29 -23.03 3.63
CA SER A 118 5.74 -22.88 3.70
C SER A 118 6.19 -21.62 4.45
N LEU A 119 5.25 -20.69 4.70
CA LEU A 119 5.53 -19.49 5.50
C LEU A 119 5.50 -19.84 6.99
N SER A 120 6.45 -19.29 7.71
CA SER A 120 6.56 -19.43 9.17
C SER A 120 5.46 -18.65 9.90
N ALA A 121 5.23 -18.99 11.14
CA ALA A 121 4.31 -18.25 12.01
C ALA A 121 4.70 -16.77 12.18
N GLN A 122 5.98 -16.43 12.07
CA GLN A 122 6.45 -15.05 12.13
C GLN A 122 6.09 -14.28 10.84
N GLU A 123 6.21 -14.93 9.69
CA GLU A 123 5.80 -14.35 8.40
C GLU A 123 4.29 -14.12 8.34
N TRP A 124 3.50 -15.07 8.84
CA TRP A 124 2.05 -14.89 8.96
C TRP A 124 1.66 -13.76 9.90
N ARG A 125 2.36 -13.57 11.01
CA ARG A 125 2.15 -12.39 11.88
C ARG A 125 2.47 -11.09 11.15
N ALA A 126 3.51 -11.06 10.32
CA ALA A 126 3.81 -9.89 9.51
C ALA A 126 2.74 -9.64 8.43
N VAL A 127 2.23 -10.68 7.78
CA VAL A 127 1.09 -10.58 6.84
C VAL A 127 -0.13 -9.96 7.55
N GLN A 128 -0.49 -10.46 8.74
CA GLN A 128 -1.60 -9.92 9.52
C GLN A 128 -1.35 -8.45 9.90
N ALA A 129 -0.15 -8.11 10.36
CA ALA A 129 0.19 -6.74 10.72
C ALA A 129 0.13 -5.77 9.52
N VAL A 130 0.46 -6.22 8.31
CA VAL A 130 0.26 -5.45 7.08
C VAL A 130 -1.23 -5.21 6.82
N TRP A 131 -2.08 -6.23 6.97
CA TRP A 131 -3.52 -6.06 6.81
C TRP A 131 -4.10 -5.09 7.85
N ASP A 132 -3.73 -5.25 9.12
CA ASP A 132 -4.17 -4.37 10.22
C ASP A 132 -3.73 -2.91 9.96
N HIS A 133 -2.51 -2.71 9.44
CA HIS A 133 -2.03 -1.40 9.06
C HIS A 133 -2.91 -0.76 7.99
N PHE A 134 -3.27 -1.48 6.92
CA PHE A 134 -4.18 -0.96 5.90
C PHE A 134 -5.61 -0.73 6.42
N GLU A 135 -6.12 -1.62 7.27
CA GLU A 135 -7.43 -1.42 7.92
C GLU A 135 -7.48 -0.17 8.81
N SER A 136 -6.35 0.23 9.39
CA SER A 136 -6.26 1.45 10.20
C SER A 136 -6.59 2.74 9.44
N TYR A 137 -6.51 2.72 8.11
CA TYR A 137 -6.91 3.87 7.27
C TYR A 137 -8.42 3.96 7.00
N ARG A 138 -9.21 2.94 7.31
CA ARG A 138 -10.67 2.91 7.07
C ARG A 138 -11.41 4.15 7.59
N PRO A 139 -11.21 4.61 8.84
CA PRO A 139 -11.89 5.80 9.34
C PRO A 139 -11.58 7.06 8.53
N GLN A 140 -10.33 7.23 8.12
CA GLN A 140 -9.88 8.39 7.35
C GLN A 140 -10.47 8.37 5.93
N ILE A 141 -10.46 7.19 5.30
CA ILE A 141 -11.05 6.98 3.97
C ILE A 141 -12.56 7.24 4.03
N GLY A 142 -13.26 6.67 5.03
CA GLY A 142 -14.69 6.88 5.22
C GLY A 142 -15.05 8.35 5.44
N ALA A 143 -14.28 9.06 6.27
CA ALA A 143 -14.47 10.49 6.48
C ALA A 143 -14.28 11.30 5.19
N LYS A 144 -13.28 10.95 4.39
CA LYS A 144 -13.02 11.59 3.09
C LYS A 144 -14.16 11.33 2.11
N GLU A 145 -14.60 10.07 1.98
CA GLU A 145 -15.70 9.69 1.06
C GLU A 145 -17.01 10.39 1.43
N ARG A 146 -17.39 10.44 2.72
CA ARG A 146 -18.57 11.18 3.16
C ARG A 146 -18.46 12.66 2.79
N ARG A 147 -17.30 13.28 2.97
CA ARG A 147 -17.10 14.70 2.67
C ARG A 147 -17.15 15.00 1.17
N VAL A 148 -16.58 14.13 0.33
CA VAL A 148 -16.45 14.36 -1.11
C VAL A 148 -17.67 13.87 -1.89
N ASN A 149 -18.16 12.68 -1.56
CA ASN A 149 -19.21 11.98 -2.31
C ASN A 149 -20.55 11.92 -1.59
N GLY A 150 -20.62 12.42 -0.33
CA GLY A 150 -21.84 12.41 0.48
C GLY A 150 -22.30 11.00 0.88
N LYS A 151 -21.49 9.99 0.72
CA LYS A 151 -21.86 8.58 0.95
C LYS A 151 -20.81 7.86 1.76
N GLU A 152 -21.23 6.86 2.52
CA GLU A 152 -20.33 5.91 3.15
C GLU A 152 -19.75 4.98 2.08
N PRO A 153 -18.42 4.70 2.09
CA PRO A 153 -17.83 3.76 1.15
C PRO A 153 -18.38 2.35 1.41
N ARG A 154 -18.59 1.61 0.32
CA ARG A 154 -18.95 0.20 0.42
C ARG A 154 -17.69 -0.62 0.69
N TRP A 155 -17.51 -1.01 1.95
CA TRP A 155 -16.38 -1.83 2.37
C TRP A 155 -16.53 -3.28 1.91
N ILE A 156 -15.41 -3.86 1.49
CA ILE A 156 -15.29 -5.30 1.30
C ILE A 156 -14.60 -5.84 2.56
N GLU A 157 -15.28 -6.74 3.28
CA GLU A 157 -14.73 -7.33 4.48
C GLU A 157 -13.57 -8.27 4.11
N ALA A 158 -12.43 -8.09 4.80
CA ALA A 158 -11.33 -9.05 4.73
C ALA A 158 -11.76 -10.34 5.44
N ARG A 159 -11.36 -11.50 4.94
CA ARG A 159 -11.53 -12.75 5.67
C ARG A 159 -10.60 -12.72 6.89
N SER A 160 -11.15 -12.54 8.08
CA SER A 160 -10.43 -12.80 9.32
C SER A 160 -10.12 -14.30 9.42
N ARG A 161 -8.90 -14.64 9.71
CA ARG A 161 -8.51 -15.99 10.12
C ARG A 161 -8.04 -16.00 11.55
#